data_540ea1d793498e3ae2d499746c540a8a
#
_entry.id   540ea1d793498e3ae2d499746c540a8a
#
_cell.length_a   1.000
_cell.length_b   1.000
_cell.length_c   1.000
_cell.angle_alpha   90.00
_cell.angle_beta   90.00
_cell.angle_gamma   90.00
#
_symmetry.space_group_name_H-M   'P 1'
#
loop_
_entity.id
_entity.type
_entity.pdbx_description
1 polymer ?
#
loop_
_entity_poly.entity_id
_entity_poly.type
_entity_poly.pdbx_seq_one_letter_code
_entity_poly.pdbx_strand_id
1 'polypeptide(L)'
;MEFLNVIILGNTVGQWLAALLIYFGIYGGLMLLKRLAMRRLAEMVRRAESLGKSRAGLNELIEELGRRTSKTVLSIVALFFASLVLALPVWVVKALGDLAAIAVVIQLGWWAIGAVNHWVSLRLRREEQPAGSLTTTMNAVRLVVGIAVWSMVGLTVLVVITGMGANSLLTTLGVVGVAGALAVQNVLGDLLSALSISLDQPFVIGDAVAVHTSTGVYEGTVERIGLKSTRLRSINGERLTFSNSFLLSNPLRNLSDMPQRRVYLTFNVAYQTPPEKLALIPSIIQESIAAQPHASFDRALLKFFTNLALQYECVYFLDSSDAPLFLEAQQRINQGIAERFAQAGIRFAEPALDASTL
;
A
#
# COMPACT_ATOMS: atom_id res chain seq x y z
N MET A 1 -42.28 19.14 -57.32
CA MET A 1 -41.64 17.84 -56.93
C MET A 1 -40.40 17.51 -57.78
N GLU A 2 -40.19 18.09 -58.98
CA GLU A 2 -39.03 17.83 -59.81
C GLU A 2 -37.68 18.32 -59.20
N PHE A 3 -37.69 19.38 -58.40
CA PHE A 3 -36.48 19.94 -57.77
C PHE A 3 -35.81 18.96 -56.78
N LEU A 4 -36.57 18.05 -56.14
CA LEU A 4 -36.05 17.08 -55.19
C LEU A 4 -35.28 15.92 -55.87
N ASN A 5 -35.47 15.73 -57.19
CA ASN A 5 -34.83 14.69 -57.98
C ASN A 5 -33.55 15.16 -58.69
N VAL A 6 -33.16 16.44 -58.52
CA VAL A 6 -31.87 16.95 -59.09
C VAL A 6 -30.73 16.25 -58.38
N ILE A 7 -29.80 15.66 -59.15
CA ILE A 7 -28.65 14.90 -58.64
C ILE A 7 -27.47 15.86 -58.44
N ILE A 8 -26.97 15.96 -57.20
CA ILE A 8 -25.78 16.73 -56.86
C ILE A 8 -24.80 15.78 -56.20
N LEU A 9 -23.57 15.61 -56.72
CA LEU A 9 -22.54 14.73 -56.23
C LEU A 9 -23.02 13.28 -56.03
N GLY A 10 -23.82 12.79 -56.97
CA GLY A 10 -24.33 11.38 -56.93
C GLY A 10 -25.52 11.14 -56.01
N ASN A 11 -26.03 12.17 -55.34
CA ASN A 11 -27.18 12.13 -54.42
C ASN A 11 -28.26 13.09 -54.85
N THR A 12 -29.53 12.73 -54.61
CA THR A 12 -30.65 13.64 -54.89
C THR A 12 -30.71 14.76 -53.85
N VAL A 13 -31.27 15.92 -54.23
CA VAL A 13 -31.52 17.02 -53.29
C VAL A 13 -32.35 16.55 -52.09
N GLY A 14 -33.27 15.62 -52.30
CA GLY A 14 -34.04 14.99 -51.21
C GLY A 14 -33.16 14.25 -50.20
N GLN A 15 -32.13 13.52 -50.64
CA GLN A 15 -31.18 12.85 -49.76
C GLN A 15 -30.32 13.83 -48.97
N TRP A 16 -29.88 14.93 -49.58
CA TRP A 16 -29.17 16.00 -48.88
C TRP A 16 -30.03 16.66 -47.81
N LEU A 17 -31.30 16.93 -48.08
CA LEU A 17 -32.25 17.47 -47.10
C LEU A 17 -32.51 16.46 -45.94
N ALA A 18 -32.66 15.19 -46.28
CA ALA A 18 -32.78 14.14 -45.25
C ALA A 18 -31.54 14.03 -44.36
N ALA A 19 -30.34 14.11 -44.93
CA ALA A 19 -29.10 14.11 -44.17
C ALA A 19 -28.99 15.34 -43.23
N LEU A 20 -29.39 16.53 -43.69
CA LEU A 20 -29.45 17.73 -42.87
C LEU A 20 -30.47 17.59 -41.74
N LEU A 21 -31.65 17.05 -42.01
CA LEU A 21 -32.66 16.81 -40.96
C LEU A 21 -32.16 15.83 -39.92
N ILE A 22 -31.50 14.75 -40.34
CA ILE A 22 -30.88 13.75 -39.44
C ILE A 22 -29.76 14.41 -38.61
N TYR A 23 -28.89 15.19 -39.23
CA TYR A 23 -27.83 15.91 -38.51
C TYR A 23 -28.41 16.80 -37.41
N PHE A 24 -29.34 17.68 -37.74
CA PHE A 24 -29.96 18.56 -36.76
C PHE A 24 -30.83 17.84 -35.74
N GLY A 25 -31.48 16.75 -36.13
CA GLY A 25 -32.25 15.87 -35.23
C GLY A 25 -31.37 15.20 -34.19
N ILE A 26 -30.28 14.56 -34.62
CA ILE A 26 -29.33 13.90 -33.73
C ILE A 26 -28.58 14.94 -32.87
N TYR A 27 -28.01 15.98 -33.46
CA TYR A 27 -27.30 17.00 -32.73
C TYR A 27 -28.20 17.71 -31.70
N GLY A 28 -29.40 18.11 -32.14
CA GLY A 28 -30.39 18.74 -31.28
C GLY A 28 -30.88 17.80 -30.17
N GLY A 29 -31.14 16.53 -30.48
CA GLY A 29 -31.50 15.48 -29.54
C GLY A 29 -30.43 15.26 -28.46
N LEU A 30 -29.17 15.11 -28.86
CA LEU A 30 -28.04 14.97 -27.95
C LEU A 30 -27.84 16.21 -27.08
N MET A 31 -28.00 17.39 -27.66
CA MET A 31 -27.89 18.66 -26.94
C MET A 31 -29.05 18.86 -25.96
N LEU A 32 -30.28 18.47 -26.35
CA LEU A 32 -31.44 18.50 -25.49
C LEU A 32 -31.28 17.50 -24.32
N LEU A 33 -30.85 16.28 -24.62
CA LEU A 33 -30.57 15.26 -23.60
C LEU A 33 -29.52 15.77 -22.59
N LYS A 34 -28.41 16.34 -23.09
CA LYS A 34 -27.40 16.99 -22.24
C LYS A 34 -28.04 18.08 -21.36
N ARG A 35 -28.84 18.97 -21.94
CA ARG A 35 -29.49 20.07 -21.18
C ARG A 35 -30.46 19.55 -20.13
N LEU A 36 -31.28 18.55 -20.48
CA LEU A 36 -32.28 17.97 -19.55
C LEU A 36 -31.55 17.21 -18.41
N ALA A 37 -30.52 16.44 -18.74
CA ALA A 37 -29.68 15.76 -17.74
C ALA A 37 -29.08 16.76 -16.76
N MET A 38 -28.45 17.83 -17.27
CA MET A 38 -27.86 18.89 -16.44
C MET A 38 -28.89 19.62 -15.57
N ARG A 39 -30.09 19.91 -16.09
CA ARG A 39 -31.16 20.54 -15.31
C ARG A 39 -31.68 19.63 -14.19
N ARG A 40 -31.94 18.35 -14.49
CA ARG A 40 -32.42 17.39 -13.48
C ARG A 40 -31.35 17.16 -12.40
N LEU A 41 -30.08 17.10 -12.78
CA LEU A 41 -28.98 16.97 -11.82
C LEU A 41 -28.87 18.21 -10.92
N ALA A 42 -28.94 19.40 -11.47
CA ALA A 42 -28.92 20.65 -10.70
C ALA A 42 -30.13 20.75 -9.71
N GLU A 43 -31.27 20.19 -10.07
CA GLU A 43 -32.44 20.10 -9.17
C GLU A 43 -32.21 19.06 -8.07
N MET A 44 -31.62 17.89 -8.40
CA MET A 44 -31.30 16.85 -7.42
C MET A 44 -30.24 17.31 -6.43
N VAL A 45 -29.21 18.03 -6.88
CA VAL A 45 -28.19 18.64 -6.01
C VAL A 45 -28.83 19.62 -5.04
N ARG A 46 -29.66 20.55 -5.53
CA ARG A 46 -30.37 21.52 -4.66
C ARG A 46 -31.26 20.84 -3.65
N ARG A 47 -31.97 19.77 -4.01
CA ARG A 47 -32.83 19.01 -3.07
C ARG A 47 -31.98 18.21 -2.06
N ALA A 48 -30.82 17.69 -2.44
CA ALA A 48 -29.94 16.99 -1.52
C ALA A 48 -29.29 17.93 -0.49
N GLU A 49 -28.93 19.14 -0.91
CA GLU A 49 -28.41 20.19 -0.02
C GLU A 49 -29.46 20.63 1.01
N SER A 50 -30.73 20.80 0.60
CA SER A 50 -31.82 21.18 1.51
C SER A 50 -32.18 20.08 2.53
N LEU A 51 -31.84 18.81 2.29
CA LEU A 51 -32.09 17.67 3.16
C LEU A 51 -30.91 17.28 4.04
N GLY A 52 -29.77 18.00 4.01
CA GLY A 52 -28.60 17.74 4.80
C GLY A 52 -27.90 16.37 4.48
N LYS A 53 -28.30 15.69 3.41
CA LYS A 53 -27.76 14.39 3.01
C LYS A 53 -26.58 14.56 2.04
N SER A 54 -25.38 14.29 2.52
CA SER A 54 -24.11 14.31 1.77
C SER A 54 -24.03 13.20 0.70
N ARG A 55 -24.93 13.21 -0.28
CA ARG A 55 -24.75 12.51 -1.58
C ARG A 55 -24.17 13.44 -2.65
N ALA A 56 -23.52 14.51 -2.23
CA ALA A 56 -22.97 15.56 -3.08
C ALA A 56 -21.99 15.01 -4.14
N GLY A 57 -21.15 14.04 -3.79
CA GLY A 57 -20.05 13.62 -4.66
C GLY A 57 -20.42 13.05 -6.03
N LEU A 58 -21.50 12.26 -6.13
CA LEU A 58 -21.91 11.62 -7.40
C LEU A 58 -22.60 12.62 -8.34
N ASN A 59 -23.41 13.51 -7.79
CA ASN A 59 -24.11 14.53 -8.56
C ASN A 59 -23.16 15.61 -9.09
N GLU A 60 -22.17 16.02 -8.28
CA GLU A 60 -21.10 16.95 -8.69
C GLU A 60 -20.23 16.33 -9.80
N LEU A 61 -19.93 15.02 -9.72
CA LEU A 61 -19.19 14.32 -10.75
C LEU A 61 -19.93 14.34 -12.08
N ILE A 62 -21.24 14.03 -12.10
CA ILE A 62 -22.01 13.99 -13.33
C ILE A 62 -22.17 15.40 -13.91
N GLU A 63 -22.29 16.43 -13.07
CA GLU A 63 -22.27 17.82 -13.52
C GLU A 63 -20.95 18.21 -14.19
N GLU A 64 -19.82 17.83 -13.59
CA GLU A 64 -18.49 18.07 -14.15
C GLU A 64 -18.29 17.35 -15.49
N LEU A 65 -18.70 16.08 -15.60
CA LEU A 65 -18.67 15.33 -16.86
C LEU A 65 -19.55 15.96 -17.93
N GLY A 66 -20.75 16.42 -17.56
CA GLY A 66 -21.64 17.12 -18.45
C GLY A 66 -21.07 18.45 -18.97
N ARG A 67 -20.38 19.21 -18.11
CA ARG A 67 -19.67 20.44 -18.53
C ARG A 67 -18.56 20.15 -19.50
N ARG A 68 -17.80 19.05 -19.30
CA ARG A 68 -16.69 18.64 -20.16
C ARG A 68 -17.12 17.99 -21.47
N THR A 69 -18.39 17.70 -21.67
CA THR A 69 -18.91 17.18 -22.95
C THR A 69 -18.83 18.23 -24.03
N SER A 70 -17.95 18.01 -25.02
CA SER A 70 -17.70 18.96 -26.10
C SER A 70 -18.85 19.00 -27.12
N LYS A 71 -19.25 20.18 -27.50
CA LYS A 71 -20.25 20.39 -28.58
C LYS A 71 -19.69 19.91 -29.92
N THR A 72 -18.38 20.05 -30.13
CA THR A 72 -17.69 19.62 -31.35
C THR A 72 -17.78 18.10 -31.52
N VAL A 73 -17.57 17.33 -30.45
CA VAL A 73 -17.71 15.86 -30.49
C VAL A 73 -19.14 15.46 -30.88
N LEU A 74 -20.14 16.07 -30.23
CA LEU A 74 -21.56 15.80 -30.57
C LEU A 74 -21.87 16.12 -32.03
N SER A 75 -21.30 17.22 -32.57
CA SER A 75 -21.44 17.60 -33.98
C SER A 75 -20.79 16.60 -34.94
N ILE A 76 -19.57 16.13 -34.63
CA ILE A 76 -18.86 15.13 -35.46
C ILE A 76 -19.64 13.81 -35.48
N VAL A 77 -20.14 13.35 -34.36
CA VAL A 77 -20.95 12.15 -34.26
C VAL A 77 -22.25 12.27 -35.05
N ALA A 78 -22.94 13.43 -34.94
CA ALA A 78 -24.17 13.69 -35.71
C ALA A 78 -23.88 13.74 -37.21
N LEU A 79 -22.73 14.31 -37.62
CA LEU A 79 -22.31 14.36 -39.01
C LEU A 79 -22.06 12.99 -39.60
N PHE A 80 -21.41 12.08 -38.83
CA PHE A 80 -21.22 10.69 -39.24
C PHE A 80 -22.53 9.99 -39.49
N PHE A 81 -23.50 10.07 -38.58
CA PHE A 81 -24.81 9.45 -38.77
C PHE A 81 -25.58 10.05 -39.93
N ALA A 82 -25.48 11.34 -40.17
CA ALA A 82 -26.08 12.00 -41.31
C ALA A 82 -25.47 11.54 -42.63
N SER A 83 -24.16 11.25 -42.66
CA SER A 83 -23.46 10.78 -43.84
C SER A 83 -23.88 9.39 -44.32
N LEU A 84 -24.45 8.54 -43.43
CA LEU A 84 -24.91 7.20 -43.76
C LEU A 84 -26.13 7.18 -44.69
N VAL A 85 -26.85 8.27 -44.82
CA VAL A 85 -28.01 8.41 -45.72
C VAL A 85 -27.59 8.82 -47.15
N LEU A 86 -26.37 9.31 -47.30
CA LEU A 86 -25.82 9.75 -48.54
C LEU A 86 -25.04 8.61 -49.23
N ALA A 87 -25.18 8.50 -50.54
CA ALA A 87 -24.36 7.57 -51.35
C ALA A 87 -22.97 8.20 -51.57
N LEU A 88 -22.16 8.25 -50.51
CA LEU A 88 -20.81 8.78 -50.55
C LEU A 88 -19.79 7.68 -50.92
N PRO A 89 -18.64 8.07 -51.51
CA PRO A 89 -17.54 7.11 -51.69
C PRO A 89 -17.13 6.44 -50.37
N VAL A 90 -16.80 5.15 -50.42
CA VAL A 90 -16.49 4.34 -49.26
C VAL A 90 -15.39 4.96 -48.38
N TRP A 91 -14.38 5.57 -49.00
CA TRP A 91 -13.29 6.22 -48.29
C TRP A 91 -13.77 7.44 -47.48
N VAL A 92 -14.79 8.19 -47.95
CA VAL A 92 -15.38 9.32 -47.21
C VAL A 92 -16.14 8.84 -45.97
N VAL A 93 -16.98 7.84 -46.15
CA VAL A 93 -17.75 7.25 -45.03
C VAL A 93 -16.82 6.65 -43.97
N LYS A 94 -15.75 5.97 -44.42
CA LYS A 94 -14.71 5.46 -43.54
C LYS A 94 -14.00 6.59 -42.77
N ALA A 95 -13.55 7.64 -43.48
CA ALA A 95 -12.87 8.77 -42.87
C ALA A 95 -13.75 9.50 -41.82
N LEU A 96 -15.05 9.68 -42.11
CA LEU A 96 -16.00 10.26 -41.14
C LEU A 96 -16.25 9.32 -39.94
N GLY A 97 -16.28 8.02 -40.15
CA GLY A 97 -16.38 7.02 -39.10
C GLY A 97 -15.16 7.02 -38.17
N ASP A 98 -13.96 7.05 -38.78
CA ASP A 98 -12.70 7.11 -38.03
C ASP A 98 -12.62 8.43 -37.24
N LEU A 99 -13.02 9.54 -37.83
CA LEU A 99 -13.08 10.86 -37.16
C LEU A 99 -14.07 10.83 -35.99
N ALA A 100 -15.24 10.23 -36.15
CA ALA A 100 -16.23 10.11 -35.08
C ALA A 100 -15.72 9.20 -33.95
N ALA A 101 -15.09 8.08 -34.28
CA ALA A 101 -14.47 7.19 -33.30
C ALA A 101 -13.37 7.91 -32.49
N ILE A 102 -12.47 8.64 -33.15
CA ILE A 102 -11.42 9.45 -32.52
C ILE A 102 -12.06 10.50 -31.59
N ALA A 103 -13.08 11.21 -32.05
CA ALA A 103 -13.76 12.22 -31.25
C ALA A 103 -14.39 11.64 -29.98
N VAL A 104 -15.01 10.45 -30.07
CA VAL A 104 -15.59 9.74 -28.92
C VAL A 104 -14.49 9.29 -27.95
N VAL A 105 -13.39 8.73 -28.44
CA VAL A 105 -12.28 8.29 -27.59
C VAL A 105 -11.64 9.46 -26.82
N ILE A 106 -11.42 10.59 -27.48
CA ILE A 106 -10.94 11.82 -26.84
C ILE A 106 -11.94 12.30 -25.78
N GLN A 107 -13.24 12.24 -26.06
CA GLN A 107 -14.29 12.62 -25.11
C GLN A 107 -14.28 11.74 -23.87
N LEU A 108 -14.09 10.43 -24.03
CA LEU A 108 -13.94 9.49 -22.90
C LEU A 108 -12.70 9.81 -22.06
N GLY A 109 -11.58 10.17 -22.70
CA GLY A 109 -10.38 10.64 -22.01
C GLY A 109 -10.63 11.90 -21.16
N TRP A 110 -11.33 12.89 -21.71
CA TRP A 110 -11.72 14.09 -20.94
C TRP A 110 -12.64 13.78 -19.76
N TRP A 111 -13.56 12.84 -19.91
CA TRP A 111 -14.41 12.39 -18.83
C TRP A 111 -13.62 11.66 -17.73
N ALA A 112 -12.70 10.77 -18.11
CA ALA A 112 -11.84 10.06 -17.17
C ALA A 112 -11.00 11.03 -16.32
N ILE A 113 -10.36 12.02 -16.99
CA ILE A 113 -9.59 13.04 -16.27
C ILE A 113 -10.49 13.94 -15.41
N GLY A 114 -11.71 14.25 -15.88
CA GLY A 114 -12.72 14.97 -15.10
C GLY A 114 -13.05 14.24 -13.80
N ALA A 115 -13.30 12.93 -13.88
CA ALA A 115 -13.60 12.09 -12.74
C ALA A 115 -12.44 12.04 -11.73
N VAL A 116 -11.20 11.88 -12.21
CA VAL A 116 -10.00 11.88 -11.35
C VAL A 116 -9.82 13.22 -10.63
N ASN A 117 -9.95 14.32 -11.38
CA ASN A 117 -9.82 15.67 -10.81
C ASN A 117 -10.89 15.94 -9.74
N HIS A 118 -12.12 15.51 -9.99
CA HIS A 118 -13.22 15.62 -9.03
C HIS A 118 -12.94 14.79 -7.77
N TRP A 119 -12.53 13.53 -7.93
CA TRP A 119 -12.17 12.66 -6.81
C TRP A 119 -11.04 13.24 -5.95
N VAL A 120 -9.98 13.75 -6.59
CA VAL A 120 -8.86 14.40 -5.89
C VAL A 120 -9.34 15.64 -5.15
N SER A 121 -10.19 16.47 -5.77
CA SER A 121 -10.71 17.68 -5.12
C SER A 121 -11.57 17.35 -3.88
N LEU A 122 -12.36 16.28 -3.93
CA LEU A 122 -13.15 15.82 -2.77
C LEU A 122 -12.24 15.36 -1.61
N ARG A 123 -11.13 14.69 -1.92
CA ARG A 123 -10.16 14.28 -0.88
C ARG A 123 -9.49 15.47 -0.23
N LEU A 124 -9.07 16.46 -1.02
CA LEU A 124 -8.43 17.68 -0.51
C LEU A 124 -9.39 18.56 0.32
N ARG A 125 -10.69 18.59 -0.03
CA ARG A 125 -11.70 19.36 0.73
C ARG A 125 -12.05 18.75 2.08
N ARG A 126 -11.86 17.45 2.30
CA ARG A 126 -12.18 16.77 3.57
C ARG A 126 -11.18 17.05 4.68
N GLU A 127 -10.00 17.54 4.36
CA GLU A 127 -9.00 17.95 5.33
C GLU A 127 -8.98 19.48 5.41
N GLU A 128 -9.33 20.03 6.57
CA GLU A 128 -9.41 21.49 6.82
C GLU A 128 -8.05 22.19 6.64
N GLN A 129 -6.93 21.46 6.80
CA GLN A 129 -5.57 21.91 6.49
C GLN A 129 -4.79 20.75 5.85
N PRO A 130 -4.81 20.60 4.52
CA PRO A 130 -4.02 19.57 3.89
C PRO A 130 -2.54 19.85 4.11
N ALA A 131 -1.85 18.95 4.84
CA ALA A 131 -0.41 19.00 4.95
C ALA A 131 0.21 19.06 3.54
N GLY A 132 1.26 19.84 3.31
CA GLY A 132 1.87 20.01 2.00
C GLY A 132 2.22 18.69 1.30
N SER A 133 2.47 17.62 2.07
CA SER A 133 2.68 16.27 1.57
C SER A 133 1.44 15.66 0.89
N LEU A 134 0.23 15.93 1.37
CA LEU A 134 -1.01 15.41 0.78
C LEU A 134 -1.29 16.08 -0.58
N THR A 135 -1.10 17.39 -0.67
CA THR A 135 -1.28 18.13 -1.93
C THR A 135 -0.31 17.64 -3.00
N THR A 136 0.96 17.41 -2.62
CA THR A 136 1.98 16.86 -3.53
C THR A 136 1.61 15.45 -3.99
N THR A 137 1.15 14.58 -3.08
CA THR A 137 0.72 13.21 -3.41
C THR A 137 -0.47 13.21 -4.36
N MET A 138 -1.48 14.05 -4.11
CA MET A 138 -2.66 14.14 -4.97
C MET A 138 -2.33 14.69 -6.36
N ASN A 139 -1.40 15.63 -6.47
CA ASN A 139 -0.90 16.11 -7.76
C ASN A 139 -0.12 15.04 -8.52
N ALA A 140 0.69 14.23 -7.82
CA ALA A 140 1.37 13.09 -8.42
C ALA A 140 0.36 12.05 -8.97
N VAL A 141 -0.71 11.75 -8.24
CA VAL A 141 -1.79 10.87 -8.71
C VAL A 141 -2.45 11.43 -9.97
N ARG A 142 -2.76 12.73 -10.01
CA ARG A 142 -3.30 13.39 -11.23
C ARG A 142 -2.38 13.22 -12.42
N LEU A 143 -1.08 13.45 -12.22
CA LEU A 143 -0.08 13.33 -13.27
C LEU A 143 0.00 11.90 -13.82
N VAL A 144 0.15 10.91 -12.93
CA VAL A 144 0.30 9.50 -13.34
C VAL A 144 -0.96 8.99 -14.05
N VAL A 145 -2.14 9.24 -13.50
CA VAL A 145 -3.40 8.84 -14.13
C VAL A 145 -3.63 9.61 -15.42
N GLY A 146 -3.26 10.90 -15.46
CA GLY A 146 -3.33 11.72 -16.68
C GLY A 146 -2.47 11.14 -17.80
N ILE A 147 -1.22 10.78 -17.52
CA ILE A 147 -0.33 10.13 -18.48
C ILE A 147 -0.94 8.81 -18.98
N ALA A 148 -1.42 7.95 -18.07
CA ALA A 148 -2.02 6.68 -18.44
C ALA A 148 -3.25 6.82 -19.33
N VAL A 149 -4.17 7.73 -18.99
CA VAL A 149 -5.38 8.01 -19.79
C VAL A 149 -5.01 8.54 -21.18
N TRP A 150 -4.12 9.55 -21.28
CA TRP A 150 -3.73 10.12 -22.57
C TRP A 150 -2.89 9.17 -23.41
N SER A 151 -2.06 8.32 -22.81
CA SER A 151 -1.36 7.25 -23.51
C SER A 151 -2.33 6.25 -24.14
N MET A 152 -3.37 5.85 -23.38
CA MET A 152 -4.40 4.94 -23.88
C MET A 152 -5.24 5.57 -24.99
N VAL A 153 -5.64 6.83 -24.84
CA VAL A 153 -6.33 7.60 -25.89
C VAL A 153 -5.47 7.69 -27.14
N GLY A 154 -4.20 8.09 -27.00
CA GLY A 154 -3.27 8.23 -28.13
C GLY A 154 -3.05 6.92 -28.87
N LEU A 155 -2.91 5.81 -28.13
CA LEU A 155 -2.76 4.49 -28.72
C LEU A 155 -4.02 4.05 -29.48
N THR A 156 -5.21 4.29 -28.92
CA THR A 156 -6.48 3.98 -29.59
C THR A 156 -6.66 4.82 -30.85
N VAL A 157 -6.31 6.11 -30.80
CA VAL A 157 -6.34 7.00 -31.98
C VAL A 157 -5.38 6.50 -33.06
N LEU A 158 -4.17 6.07 -32.69
CA LEU A 158 -3.18 5.54 -33.62
C LEU A 158 -3.73 4.32 -34.37
N VAL A 159 -4.44 3.44 -33.65
CA VAL A 159 -5.07 2.25 -34.26
C VAL A 159 -6.18 2.60 -35.21
N VAL A 160 -7.05 3.53 -34.83
CA VAL A 160 -8.12 3.99 -35.73
C VAL A 160 -7.51 4.54 -37.02
N ILE A 161 -6.46 5.38 -36.92
CA ILE A 161 -5.81 6.01 -38.09
C ILE A 161 -5.10 4.97 -38.98
N THR A 162 -4.37 4.02 -38.36
CA THR A 162 -3.58 3.03 -39.10
C THR A 162 -4.39 1.87 -39.62
N GLY A 163 -5.62 1.69 -39.13
CA GLY A 163 -6.46 0.53 -39.42
C GLY A 163 -5.88 -0.81 -38.90
N MET A 164 -4.93 -0.76 -37.96
CA MET A 164 -4.36 -1.97 -37.36
C MET A 164 -5.45 -2.77 -36.66
N GLY A 165 -5.42 -4.09 -36.85
CA GLY A 165 -6.38 -4.98 -36.18
C GLY A 165 -6.22 -4.96 -34.66
N ALA A 166 -7.29 -5.29 -33.94
CA ALA A 166 -7.29 -5.35 -32.48
C ALA A 166 -6.16 -6.24 -31.89
N ASN A 167 -5.73 -7.28 -32.61
CA ASN A 167 -4.65 -8.17 -32.19
C ASN A 167 -3.29 -7.47 -32.13
N SER A 168 -2.98 -6.57 -33.05
CA SER A 168 -1.74 -5.79 -33.05
C SER A 168 -1.69 -4.84 -31.85
N LEU A 169 -2.84 -4.26 -31.47
CA LEU A 169 -3.00 -3.44 -30.28
C LEU A 169 -2.75 -4.25 -29.01
N LEU A 170 -3.40 -5.40 -28.89
CA LEU A 170 -3.26 -6.27 -27.72
C LEU A 170 -1.79 -6.67 -27.52
N THR A 171 -1.07 -6.96 -28.60
CA THR A 171 0.35 -7.30 -28.54
C THR A 171 1.18 -6.10 -28.06
N THR A 172 0.97 -4.92 -28.63
CA THR A 172 1.71 -3.70 -28.25
C THR A 172 1.39 -3.28 -26.81
N LEU A 173 0.09 -3.29 -26.43
CA LEU A 173 -0.35 -3.02 -25.05
C LEU A 173 0.21 -4.06 -24.06
N GLY A 174 0.31 -5.33 -24.49
CA GLY A 174 0.88 -6.39 -23.68
C GLY A 174 2.32 -6.12 -23.29
N VAL A 175 3.16 -5.76 -24.27
CA VAL A 175 4.59 -5.42 -24.02
C VAL A 175 4.72 -4.20 -23.11
N VAL A 176 4.02 -3.11 -23.40
CA VAL A 176 4.02 -1.90 -22.57
C VAL A 176 3.44 -2.17 -21.19
N GLY A 177 2.39 -3.01 -21.12
CA GLY A 177 1.77 -3.42 -19.86
C GLY A 177 2.71 -4.21 -18.96
N VAL A 178 3.48 -5.15 -19.51
CA VAL A 178 4.50 -5.90 -18.76
C VAL A 178 5.58 -4.97 -18.24
N ALA A 179 6.11 -4.07 -19.06
CA ALA A 179 7.11 -3.09 -18.64
C ALA A 179 6.56 -2.17 -17.52
N GLY A 180 5.32 -1.71 -17.65
CA GLY A 180 4.64 -0.92 -16.63
C GLY A 180 4.40 -1.71 -15.33
N ALA A 181 3.99 -2.97 -15.42
CA ALA A 181 3.80 -3.83 -14.27
C ALA A 181 5.10 -4.06 -13.48
N LEU A 182 6.22 -4.30 -14.19
CA LEU A 182 7.53 -4.41 -13.57
C LEU A 182 7.95 -3.11 -12.88
N ALA A 183 7.64 -1.96 -13.48
CA ALA A 183 7.98 -0.65 -12.91
C ALA A 183 7.22 -0.36 -11.58
N VAL A 184 5.99 -0.89 -11.41
CA VAL A 184 5.18 -0.68 -10.19
C VAL A 184 5.18 -1.87 -9.24
N GLN A 185 5.88 -2.95 -9.57
CA GLN A 185 5.91 -4.21 -8.81
C GLN A 185 6.20 -4.02 -7.33
N ASN A 186 7.22 -3.20 -6.99
CA ASN A 186 7.58 -2.95 -5.59
C ASN A 186 6.46 -2.21 -4.83
N VAL A 187 5.78 -1.26 -5.48
CA VAL A 187 4.68 -0.53 -4.85
C VAL A 187 3.50 -1.47 -4.58
N LEU A 188 3.18 -2.33 -5.54
CA LEU A 188 2.12 -3.32 -5.38
C LEU A 188 2.49 -4.36 -4.31
N GLY A 189 3.75 -4.79 -4.26
CA GLY A 189 4.27 -5.65 -3.21
C GLY A 189 4.08 -5.06 -1.82
N ASP A 190 4.40 -3.78 -1.63
CA ASP A 190 4.19 -3.09 -0.35
C ASP A 190 2.71 -2.99 0.05
N LEU A 191 1.82 -2.75 -0.93
CA LEU A 191 0.36 -2.71 -0.68
C LEU A 191 -0.20 -4.08 -0.27
N LEU A 192 0.20 -5.15 -0.98
CA LEU A 192 -0.20 -6.51 -0.65
C LEU A 192 0.35 -6.93 0.72
N SER A 193 1.58 -6.54 1.04
CA SER A 193 2.18 -6.76 2.36
C SER A 193 1.44 -6.01 3.47
N ALA A 194 0.99 -4.77 3.22
CA ALA A 194 0.15 -4.05 4.18
C ALA A 194 -1.18 -4.76 4.45
N LEU A 195 -1.79 -5.32 3.40
CA LEU A 195 -3.01 -6.11 3.52
C LEU A 195 -2.76 -7.39 4.33
N SER A 196 -1.68 -8.12 4.05
CA SER A 196 -1.28 -9.31 4.80
C SER A 196 -1.02 -8.99 6.28
N ILE A 197 -0.27 -7.92 6.59
CA ILE A 197 -0.07 -7.47 7.98
C ILE A 197 -1.40 -7.17 8.67
N SER A 198 -2.35 -6.57 7.97
CA SER A 198 -3.67 -6.23 8.53
C SER A 198 -4.55 -7.45 8.78
N LEU A 199 -4.46 -8.49 7.94
CA LEU A 199 -5.27 -9.71 8.05
C LEU A 199 -4.68 -10.70 9.03
N ASP A 200 -3.37 -10.99 8.89
CA ASP A 200 -2.68 -12.02 9.67
C ASP A 200 -2.15 -11.49 11.02
N GLN A 201 -2.00 -10.16 11.13
CA GLN A 201 -1.54 -9.44 12.33
C GLN A 201 -0.29 -10.07 12.99
N PRO A 202 0.81 -10.32 12.25
CA PRO A 202 2.03 -10.87 12.83
C PRO A 202 2.62 -9.92 13.89
N PHE A 203 2.27 -8.66 13.85
CA PHE A 203 2.49 -7.62 14.86
C PHE A 203 1.42 -6.56 14.75
N VAL A 204 1.16 -5.85 15.85
CA VAL A 204 0.22 -4.72 15.91
C VAL A 204 0.93 -3.45 16.38
N ILE A 205 0.24 -2.30 16.29
CA ILE A 205 0.77 -1.03 16.81
C ILE A 205 0.93 -1.15 18.33
N GLY A 206 2.12 -0.81 18.82
CA GLY A 206 2.52 -0.96 20.22
C GLY A 206 3.43 -2.15 20.48
N ASP A 207 3.51 -3.13 19.57
CA ASP A 207 4.38 -4.29 19.75
C ASP A 207 5.86 -3.91 19.63
N ALA A 208 6.68 -4.50 20.49
CA ALA A 208 8.13 -4.52 20.33
C ALA A 208 8.52 -5.64 19.37
N VAL A 209 9.22 -5.31 18.32
CA VAL A 209 9.64 -6.26 17.28
C VAL A 209 11.14 -6.17 17.01
N ALA A 210 11.74 -7.31 16.65
CA ALA A 210 13.12 -7.41 16.20
C ALA A 210 13.15 -7.92 14.75
N VAL A 211 13.70 -7.14 13.84
CA VAL A 211 13.83 -7.46 12.40
C VAL A 211 15.25 -7.88 12.12
N HIS A 212 15.45 -9.12 11.70
CA HIS A 212 16.76 -9.67 11.35
C HIS A 212 17.05 -9.42 9.88
N THR A 213 18.11 -8.68 9.59
CA THR A 213 18.54 -8.36 8.24
C THR A 213 19.97 -8.84 7.99
N SER A 214 20.41 -8.82 6.75
CA SER A 214 21.81 -9.12 6.38
C SER A 214 22.84 -8.16 7.00
N THR A 215 22.40 -6.94 7.37
CA THR A 215 23.26 -5.90 7.94
C THR A 215 23.20 -5.82 9.47
N GLY A 216 22.30 -6.55 10.11
CA GLY A 216 22.15 -6.56 11.57
C GLY A 216 20.70 -6.75 12.01
N VAL A 217 20.47 -6.61 13.32
CA VAL A 217 19.17 -6.70 13.95
C VAL A 217 18.69 -5.29 14.31
N TYR A 218 17.50 -4.95 13.87
CA TYR A 218 16.84 -3.68 14.20
C TYR A 218 15.69 -3.95 15.17
N GLU A 219 15.76 -3.37 16.35
CA GLU A 219 14.74 -3.52 17.39
C GLU A 219 13.99 -2.21 17.61
N GLY A 220 12.69 -2.30 17.85
CA GLY A 220 11.88 -1.14 18.14
C GLY A 220 10.40 -1.45 18.33
N THR A 221 9.67 -0.45 18.82
CA THR A 221 8.22 -0.52 19.00
C THR A 221 7.50 -0.01 17.76
N VAL A 222 6.47 -0.72 17.31
CA VAL A 222 5.66 -0.35 16.15
C VAL A 222 4.84 0.90 16.47
N GLU A 223 5.15 2.04 15.83
CA GLU A 223 4.40 3.29 16.01
C GLU A 223 3.21 3.41 15.04
N ARG A 224 3.43 2.98 13.80
CA ARG A 224 2.43 3.14 12.75
C ARG A 224 2.63 2.11 11.63
N ILE A 225 1.54 1.52 11.19
CA ILE A 225 1.47 0.67 10.00
C ILE A 225 0.76 1.49 8.91
N GLY A 226 1.45 1.77 7.81
CA GLY A 226 0.91 2.50 6.65
C GLY A 226 0.73 1.60 5.45
N LEU A 227 0.17 2.14 4.36
CA LEU A 227 -0.05 1.39 3.11
C LEU A 227 1.25 0.92 2.43
N LYS A 228 2.32 1.66 2.56
CA LYS A 228 3.62 1.35 1.92
C LYS A 228 4.70 0.97 2.93
N SER A 229 4.66 1.56 4.13
CA SER A 229 5.74 1.44 5.10
C SER A 229 5.22 1.40 6.52
N THR A 230 5.92 0.65 7.36
CA THR A 230 5.74 0.60 8.81
C THR A 230 6.86 1.38 9.48
N ARG A 231 6.52 2.10 10.55
CA ARG A 231 7.45 2.91 11.35
C ARG A 231 7.64 2.27 12.71
N LEU A 232 8.90 2.10 13.08
CA LEU A 232 9.30 1.61 14.40
C LEU A 232 10.02 2.74 15.15
N ARG A 233 9.85 2.78 16.47
CA ARG A 233 10.66 3.57 17.39
C ARG A 233 11.74 2.67 17.98
N SER A 234 12.98 2.91 17.65
CA SER A 234 14.11 2.18 18.23
C SER A 234 14.25 2.46 19.73
N ILE A 235 14.93 1.56 20.44
CA ILE A 235 15.28 1.72 21.84
C ILE A 235 16.10 3.00 22.08
N ASN A 236 16.92 3.39 21.09
CA ASN A 236 17.74 4.62 21.16
C ASN A 236 16.93 5.89 20.82
N GLY A 237 15.64 5.77 20.48
CA GLY A 237 14.75 6.90 20.23
C GLY A 237 14.63 7.32 18.75
N GLU A 238 15.50 6.84 17.84
CA GLU A 238 15.38 7.14 16.42
C GLU A 238 14.18 6.43 15.80
N ARG A 239 13.66 7.00 14.72
CA ARG A 239 12.57 6.42 13.94
C ARG A 239 13.12 5.61 12.78
N LEU A 240 12.85 4.33 12.79
CA LEU A 240 13.15 3.41 11.71
C LEU A 240 11.92 3.31 10.80
N THR A 241 12.14 3.35 9.49
CA THR A 241 11.05 3.22 8.50
C THR A 241 11.42 2.11 7.53
N PHE A 242 10.62 1.07 7.49
CA PHE A 242 10.77 -0.08 6.60
C PHE A 242 9.60 -0.14 5.62
N SER A 243 9.83 -0.59 4.39
CA SER A 243 8.74 -0.97 3.51
C SER A 243 8.03 -2.21 4.06
N ASN A 244 6.73 -2.33 3.84
CA ASN A 244 5.95 -3.45 4.36
C ASN A 244 6.43 -4.79 3.78
N SER A 245 6.77 -4.80 2.48
CA SER A 245 7.33 -5.98 1.81
C SER A 245 8.67 -6.39 2.40
N PHE A 246 9.51 -5.45 2.80
CA PHE A 246 10.79 -5.73 3.46
C PHE A 246 10.58 -6.41 4.81
N LEU A 247 9.64 -5.95 5.63
CA LEU A 247 9.34 -6.54 6.93
C LEU A 247 8.87 -7.99 6.82
N LEU A 248 7.99 -8.29 5.84
CA LEU A 248 7.48 -9.65 5.65
C LEU A 248 8.47 -10.58 4.95
N SER A 249 9.43 -10.05 4.21
CA SER A 249 10.47 -10.88 3.55
C SER A 249 11.67 -11.19 4.44
N ASN A 250 11.78 -10.56 5.61
CA ASN A 250 12.84 -10.81 6.57
C ASN A 250 12.30 -11.50 7.83
N PRO A 251 13.11 -12.32 8.53
CA PRO A 251 12.71 -12.90 9.80
C PRO A 251 12.39 -11.80 10.81
N LEU A 252 11.16 -11.78 11.28
CA LEU A 252 10.65 -10.84 12.27
C LEU A 252 10.29 -11.62 13.54
N ARG A 253 10.77 -11.15 14.68
CA ARG A 253 10.42 -11.69 16.00
C ARG A 253 9.52 -10.67 16.69
N ASN A 254 8.33 -11.09 17.07
CA ASN A 254 7.46 -10.30 17.95
C ASN A 254 7.87 -10.58 19.40
N LEU A 255 8.38 -9.54 20.07
CA LEU A 255 8.87 -9.63 21.45
C LEU A 255 7.75 -9.34 22.46
N SER A 256 6.61 -8.81 22.03
CA SER A 256 5.43 -8.59 22.85
C SER A 256 4.52 -9.81 22.90
N ASP A 257 4.50 -10.62 21.83
CA ASP A 257 3.71 -11.85 21.73
C ASP A 257 4.55 -13.05 22.20
N MET A 258 4.91 -13.03 23.49
CA MET A 258 5.62 -14.13 24.15
C MET A 258 4.88 -14.50 25.44
N PRO A 259 4.21 -15.67 25.49
CA PRO A 259 3.59 -16.14 26.74
C PRO A 259 4.63 -16.38 27.84
N GLN A 260 5.81 -16.82 27.45
CA GLN A 260 6.93 -17.06 28.35
C GLN A 260 8.24 -16.63 27.71
N ARG A 261 9.08 -15.96 28.48
CA ARG A 261 10.45 -15.61 28.09
C ARG A 261 11.42 -16.65 28.62
N ARG A 262 12.05 -17.39 27.71
CA ARG A 262 13.14 -18.29 28.07
C ARG A 262 14.43 -17.51 28.31
N VAL A 263 14.99 -17.63 29.50
CA VAL A 263 16.25 -16.99 29.88
C VAL A 263 17.35 -18.06 29.94
N TYR A 264 18.44 -17.73 29.30
CA TYR A 264 19.65 -18.56 29.27
C TYR A 264 20.79 -17.77 29.92
N LEU A 265 21.27 -18.27 31.05
CA LEU A 265 22.34 -17.67 31.84
C LEU A 265 23.53 -18.66 31.92
N THR A 266 24.72 -18.14 31.70
CA THR A 266 25.96 -18.87 31.93
C THR A 266 26.82 -18.13 32.96
N PHE A 267 27.47 -18.86 33.81
CA PHE A 267 28.43 -18.32 34.79
C PHE A 267 29.54 -19.30 35.05
N ASN A 268 30.67 -18.80 35.53
CA ASN A 268 31.89 -19.55 35.70
C ASN A 268 32.20 -19.66 37.20
N VAL A 269 32.45 -20.93 37.68
CA VAL A 269 32.82 -21.24 39.03
C VAL A 269 34.30 -21.63 39.09
N ALA A 270 34.95 -21.24 40.16
CA ALA A 270 36.39 -21.52 40.35
C ALA A 270 36.69 -23.04 40.47
N TYR A 271 37.73 -23.49 39.84
CA TYR A 271 38.18 -24.91 39.89
C TYR A 271 38.45 -25.41 41.30
N GLN A 272 38.84 -24.53 42.22
CA GLN A 272 39.14 -24.87 43.62
C GLN A 272 37.90 -25.19 44.45
N THR A 273 36.70 -25.11 43.85
CA THR A 273 35.44 -25.40 44.54
C THR A 273 35.32 -26.92 44.79
N PRO A 274 35.17 -27.36 46.07
CA PRO A 274 35.07 -28.78 46.40
C PRO A 274 33.89 -29.46 45.71
N PRO A 275 34.00 -30.75 45.33
CA PRO A 275 32.92 -31.48 44.67
C PRO A 275 31.58 -31.46 45.44
N GLU A 276 31.63 -31.49 46.75
CA GLU A 276 30.44 -31.40 47.61
C GLU A 276 29.68 -30.08 47.42
N LYS A 277 30.42 -28.98 47.23
CA LYS A 277 29.82 -27.66 46.94
C LYS A 277 29.33 -27.53 45.52
N LEU A 278 30.02 -28.19 44.57
CA LEU A 278 29.55 -28.22 43.18
C LEU A 278 28.18 -28.91 43.06
N ALA A 279 27.93 -29.93 43.88
CA ALA A 279 26.66 -30.62 43.91
C ALA A 279 25.49 -29.76 44.46
N LEU A 280 25.79 -28.71 45.23
CA LEU A 280 24.80 -27.79 45.79
C LEU A 280 24.38 -26.66 44.77
N ILE A 281 25.17 -26.43 43.74
CA ILE A 281 24.93 -25.31 42.79
C ILE A 281 23.55 -25.38 42.15
N PRO A 282 23.08 -26.51 41.59
CA PRO A 282 21.75 -26.60 40.99
C PRO A 282 20.62 -26.26 41.95
N SER A 283 20.69 -26.71 43.18
CA SER A 283 19.66 -26.44 44.19
C SER A 283 19.64 -24.96 44.60
N ILE A 284 20.82 -24.35 44.81
CA ILE A 284 20.95 -22.92 45.10
C ILE A 284 20.31 -22.06 44.00
N ILE A 285 20.55 -22.41 42.73
CA ILE A 285 19.98 -21.72 41.61
C ILE A 285 18.46 -21.90 41.54
N GLN A 286 17.99 -23.14 41.73
CA GLN A 286 16.55 -23.45 41.76
C GLN A 286 15.83 -22.64 42.84
N GLU A 287 16.39 -22.58 44.05
CA GLU A 287 15.82 -21.80 45.15
C GLU A 287 15.82 -20.28 44.85
N SER A 288 16.88 -19.79 44.22
CA SER A 288 16.97 -18.36 43.85
C SER A 288 15.94 -17.96 42.80
N ILE A 289 15.64 -18.85 41.84
CA ILE A 289 14.61 -18.68 40.86
C ILE A 289 13.21 -18.81 41.45
N ALA A 290 12.99 -19.84 42.27
CA ALA A 290 11.70 -20.10 42.94
C ALA A 290 11.30 -18.96 43.90
N ALA A 291 12.24 -18.17 44.38
CA ALA A 291 11.96 -17.01 45.21
C ALA A 291 11.36 -15.82 44.42
N GLN A 292 11.36 -15.87 43.09
CA GLN A 292 10.79 -14.80 42.27
C GLN A 292 9.41 -15.19 41.73
N PRO A 293 8.42 -14.30 41.84
CA PRO A 293 7.11 -14.52 41.24
C PRO A 293 7.24 -14.60 39.71
N HIS A 294 6.42 -15.44 39.11
CA HIS A 294 6.36 -15.64 37.66
C HIS A 294 7.62 -16.26 37.03
N ALA A 295 8.59 -16.72 37.83
CA ALA A 295 9.75 -17.43 37.33
C ALA A 295 9.62 -18.95 37.59
N SER A 296 9.92 -19.76 36.61
CA SER A 296 9.92 -21.21 36.68
C SER A 296 11.29 -21.76 36.27
N PHE A 297 11.87 -22.59 37.14
CA PHE A 297 13.16 -23.23 36.91
C PHE A 297 13.00 -24.39 35.93
N ASP A 298 13.89 -24.45 34.91
CA ASP A 298 14.00 -25.58 33.98
C ASP A 298 15.17 -26.48 34.41
N ARG A 299 16.40 -25.96 34.31
CA ARG A 299 17.60 -26.72 34.67
C ARG A 299 18.78 -25.84 35.05
N ALA A 300 19.68 -26.40 35.85
CA ALA A 300 21.03 -25.86 36.05
C ALA A 300 22.00 -27.04 36.05
N LEU A 301 23.06 -26.97 35.26
CA LEU A 301 24.02 -28.05 35.13
C LEU A 301 25.42 -27.53 34.82
N LEU A 302 26.45 -28.30 35.20
CA LEU A 302 27.81 -28.09 34.76
C LEU A 302 27.91 -28.47 33.28
N LYS A 303 28.17 -27.49 32.43
CA LYS A 303 28.13 -27.64 30.97
C LYS A 303 29.49 -27.97 30.38
N PHE A 304 30.52 -27.19 30.78
CA PHE A 304 31.87 -27.36 30.27
C PHE A 304 32.93 -27.16 31.33
N PHE A 305 34.05 -27.84 31.12
CA PHE A 305 35.33 -27.57 31.78
C PHE A 305 36.13 -26.67 30.83
N THR A 306 36.21 -25.37 31.15
CA THR A 306 37.02 -24.43 30.37
C THR A 306 38.44 -24.42 30.94
N ASN A 307 39.38 -23.75 30.24
CA ASN A 307 40.78 -23.64 30.70
C ASN A 307 40.94 -22.99 32.10
N LEU A 308 39.97 -22.15 32.49
CA LEU A 308 40.09 -21.32 33.71
C LEU A 308 38.95 -21.51 34.70
N ALA A 309 37.87 -22.24 34.33
CA ALA A 309 36.70 -22.32 35.14
C ALA A 309 35.79 -23.52 34.82
N LEU A 310 34.96 -23.86 35.77
CA LEU A 310 33.81 -24.73 35.59
C LEU A 310 32.62 -23.92 35.12
N GLN A 311 32.19 -24.08 33.88
CA GLN A 311 31.07 -23.32 33.30
C GLN A 311 29.75 -24.01 33.56
N TYR A 312 28.87 -23.32 34.26
CA TYR A 312 27.50 -23.73 34.50
C TYR A 312 26.55 -23.06 33.55
N GLU A 313 25.52 -23.79 33.13
CA GLU A 313 24.35 -23.31 32.41
C GLU A 313 23.15 -23.32 33.31
N CYS A 314 22.37 -22.25 33.30
CA CYS A 314 21.09 -22.17 33.94
C CYS A 314 20.03 -21.73 32.92
N VAL A 315 18.91 -22.41 32.89
CA VAL A 315 17.73 -22.09 32.09
C VAL A 315 16.53 -21.96 32.98
N TYR A 316 15.79 -20.90 32.80
CA TYR A 316 14.52 -20.69 33.47
C TYR A 316 13.56 -19.91 32.51
N PHE A 317 12.28 -19.96 32.84
CA PHE A 317 11.25 -19.22 32.12
C PHE A 317 10.67 -18.16 33.04
N LEU A 318 10.29 -17.04 32.41
CA LEU A 318 9.56 -15.96 33.06
C LEU A 318 8.23 -15.75 32.33
N ASP A 319 7.13 -15.83 33.06
CA ASP A 319 5.76 -15.71 32.53
C ASP A 319 5.41 -14.21 32.30
N SER A 320 6.20 -13.53 31.49
CA SER A 320 5.97 -12.13 31.11
C SER A 320 6.73 -11.75 29.86
N SER A 321 6.07 -11.01 28.97
CA SER A 321 6.71 -10.32 27.84
C SER A 321 7.26 -8.93 28.22
N ASP A 322 6.87 -8.38 29.39
CA ASP A 322 7.27 -7.05 29.84
C ASP A 322 8.78 -6.98 30.12
N ALA A 323 9.48 -6.10 29.39
CA ALA A 323 10.92 -5.94 29.52
C ALA A 323 11.38 -5.37 30.89
N PRO A 324 10.75 -4.36 31.48
CA PRO A 324 11.03 -3.91 32.84
C PRO A 324 10.91 -5.01 33.89
N LEU A 325 9.82 -5.77 33.88
CA LEU A 325 9.62 -6.91 34.81
C LEU A 325 10.69 -7.98 34.63
N PHE A 326 11.05 -8.27 33.39
CA PHE A 326 12.14 -9.21 33.09
C PHE A 326 13.47 -8.74 33.70
N LEU A 327 13.87 -7.50 33.49
CA LEU A 327 15.14 -6.96 33.98
C LEU A 327 15.18 -6.94 35.52
N GLU A 328 14.07 -6.60 36.17
CA GLU A 328 13.97 -6.61 37.65
C GLU A 328 14.06 -8.02 38.19
N ALA A 329 13.31 -8.97 37.63
CA ALA A 329 13.37 -10.37 38.03
C ALA A 329 14.77 -10.97 37.82
N GLN A 330 15.40 -10.71 36.67
CA GLN A 330 16.76 -11.15 36.38
C GLN A 330 17.77 -10.60 37.37
N GLN A 331 17.67 -9.32 37.73
CA GLN A 331 18.55 -8.69 38.72
C GLN A 331 18.40 -9.37 40.08
N ARG A 332 17.18 -9.59 40.55
CA ARG A 332 16.91 -10.25 41.84
C ARG A 332 17.40 -11.70 41.88
N ILE A 333 17.21 -12.44 40.80
CA ILE A 333 17.72 -13.83 40.65
C ILE A 333 19.25 -13.83 40.73
N ASN A 334 19.92 -12.95 39.98
CA ASN A 334 21.37 -12.86 39.98
C ASN A 334 21.94 -12.49 41.34
N GLN A 335 21.30 -11.53 42.03
CA GLN A 335 21.67 -11.17 43.42
C GLN A 335 21.48 -12.32 44.37
N GLY A 336 20.32 -13.01 44.30
CA GLY A 336 20.05 -14.19 45.13
C GLY A 336 21.03 -15.34 44.94
N ILE A 337 21.46 -15.57 43.69
CA ILE A 337 22.52 -16.55 43.37
C ILE A 337 23.85 -16.13 44.04
N ALA A 338 24.25 -14.86 43.84
CA ALA A 338 25.52 -14.35 44.38
C ALA A 338 25.56 -14.41 45.90
N GLU A 339 24.49 -14.03 46.59
CA GLU A 339 24.39 -14.09 48.07
C GLU A 339 24.50 -15.52 48.60
N ARG A 340 23.75 -16.47 48.00
CA ARG A 340 23.78 -17.86 48.40
C ARG A 340 25.10 -18.56 48.12
N PHE A 341 25.74 -18.20 46.97
CA PHE A 341 27.09 -18.68 46.69
C PHE A 341 28.10 -18.20 47.73
N ALA A 342 28.05 -16.91 48.10
CA ALA A 342 28.89 -16.39 49.17
C ALA A 342 28.67 -17.10 50.50
N GLN A 343 27.41 -17.36 50.90
CA GLN A 343 27.05 -18.11 52.12
C GLN A 343 27.56 -19.55 52.08
N ALA A 344 27.48 -20.22 50.91
CA ALA A 344 27.98 -21.58 50.71
C ALA A 344 29.52 -21.65 50.54
N GLY A 345 30.20 -20.48 50.44
CA GLY A 345 31.63 -20.38 50.16
C GLY A 345 31.98 -20.92 48.76
N ILE A 346 31.10 -20.73 47.80
CA ILE A 346 31.31 -20.99 46.36
C ILE A 346 31.82 -19.71 45.75
N ARG A 347 32.94 -19.77 45.02
CA ARG A 347 33.54 -18.60 44.37
C ARG A 347 33.27 -18.63 42.89
N PHE A 348 32.91 -17.49 42.32
CA PHE A 348 32.98 -17.29 40.86
C PHE A 348 34.43 -17.33 40.42
N ALA A 349 34.66 -17.81 39.20
CA ALA A 349 36.00 -17.77 38.64
C ALA A 349 36.45 -16.33 38.38
N GLU A 350 37.64 -15.98 38.78
CA GLU A 350 38.24 -14.70 38.49
C GLU A 350 38.67 -14.66 37.03
N PRO A 351 38.46 -13.54 36.33
CA PRO A 351 39.04 -13.38 35.00
C PRO A 351 40.57 -13.52 35.09
N ALA A 352 41.20 -14.21 34.14
CA ALA A 352 42.63 -14.23 34.05
C ALA A 352 43.10 -12.78 33.95
N LEU A 353 43.92 -12.33 34.88
CA LEU A 353 44.67 -11.10 34.77
C LEU A 353 45.61 -11.28 33.60
N ASP A 354 45.35 -10.54 32.52
CA ASP A 354 46.22 -10.52 31.35
C ASP A 354 47.58 -10.00 31.82
N ALA A 355 48.58 -10.87 31.86
CA ALA A 355 49.97 -10.54 32.28
C ALA A 355 50.63 -9.48 31.38
N SER A 356 49.91 -8.93 30.40
CA SER A 356 50.34 -7.86 29.51
C SER A 356 50.16 -6.44 30.04
N THR A 357 49.63 -6.27 31.27
CA THR A 357 49.40 -4.96 31.89
C THR A 357 50.25 -4.68 33.15
N LEU A 358 51.35 -5.45 33.38
CA LEU A 358 52.37 -5.14 34.36
C LEU A 358 53.66 -4.63 33.71
#